data_a7f9b57f7ef5fa5e5280ae29787d17e2
#
_entry.id   a7f9b57f7ef5fa5e5280ae29787d17e2
#
_cell.length_a   1.000
_cell.length_b   1.000
_cell.length_c   1.000
_cell.angle_alpha   90.00
_cell.angle_beta   90.00
_cell.angle_gamma   90.00
#
_symmetry.space_group_name_H-M   'P 1'
#
loop_
_entity.id
_entity.type
_entity.pdbx_description
1 polymer ?
#
loop_
_entity_poly.entity_id
_entity_poly.type
_entity_poly.pdbx_seq_one_letter_code
_entity_poly.pdbx_strand_id
1 'polypeptide(L)'
;YSETEGTGYCAKDVKVSQLGTEFTVVTPDGESERFQMRLIGAHNVINVVGAIAVAHKMGMTLQELRIPVRRIEPVPHRMQMREHGLVTIIDDAYNSNPVGSRAAVETLAMFDGIRILITPGMVELGDKEAEYNHKFGNYAADCCDYILLVGRRHTEPIREGVLEKGFPEEKCLVFDKLEEAVSYAYAIKGQGHKYILLENDLTDNY
;
A
#
# COMPACT_ATOMS: atom_id res chain seq x y z
N TYR A 1 -15.42 11.28 11.03
CA TYR A 1 -14.30 10.40 11.36
C TYR A 1 -13.00 10.98 10.79
N SER A 2 -11.90 10.79 11.49
CA SER A 2 -10.62 11.42 11.15
C SER A 2 -9.46 10.61 11.73
N GLU A 3 -8.25 10.82 11.19
CA GLU A 3 -6.98 10.42 11.83
C GLU A 3 -6.56 11.43 12.91
N THR A 4 -7.19 12.61 12.95
CA THR A 4 -6.87 13.69 13.91
C THR A 4 -7.85 13.69 15.09
N GLU A 5 -7.31 13.91 16.29
CA GLU A 5 -8.08 14.10 17.51
C GLU A 5 -8.97 15.35 17.41
N GLY A 6 -10.20 15.26 17.91
CA GLY A 6 -10.96 16.46 18.24
C GLY A 6 -12.47 16.37 18.23
N THR A 7 -13.16 15.79 17.25
CA THR A 7 -14.62 15.93 17.17
C THR A 7 -15.37 14.72 16.64
N GLY A 8 -14.70 13.60 16.42
CA GLY A 8 -15.31 12.42 15.79
C GLY A 8 -14.69 11.11 16.25
N TYR A 9 -15.09 10.04 15.57
CA TYR A 9 -14.40 8.75 15.72
C TYR A 9 -13.00 8.86 15.10
N CYS A 10 -11.98 8.43 15.84
CA CYS A 10 -10.61 8.43 15.32
C CYS A 10 -9.92 7.08 15.55
N ALA A 11 -8.95 6.76 14.72
CA ALA A 11 -8.04 5.63 14.90
C ALA A 11 -6.75 6.09 15.57
N LYS A 12 -6.24 5.28 16.49
CA LYS A 12 -4.94 5.45 17.16
C LYS A 12 -4.17 4.14 17.11
N ASP A 13 -2.87 4.20 17.34
CA ASP A 13 -1.97 3.04 17.48
C ASP A 13 -2.04 2.09 16.27
N VAL A 14 -2.13 2.65 15.06
CA VAL A 14 -2.22 1.86 13.82
C VAL A 14 -0.91 1.10 13.61
N LYS A 15 -1.02 -0.23 13.48
CA LYS A 15 0.11 -1.13 13.22
C LYS A 15 -0.24 -2.07 12.09
N VAL A 16 0.58 -2.04 11.03
CA VAL A 16 0.46 -2.95 9.89
C VAL A 16 1.43 -4.11 10.05
N SER A 17 0.97 -5.31 9.74
CA SER A 17 1.76 -6.54 9.78
C SER A 17 1.27 -7.53 8.72
N GLN A 18 1.93 -8.68 8.60
CA GLN A 18 1.46 -9.80 7.76
C GLN A 18 0.05 -10.30 8.14
N LEU A 19 -0.37 -10.09 9.39
CA LEU A 19 -1.70 -10.51 9.87
C LEU A 19 -2.80 -9.48 9.56
N GLY A 20 -2.46 -8.37 8.89
CA GLY A 20 -3.34 -7.25 8.61
C GLY A 20 -3.02 -6.02 9.46
N THR A 21 -4.03 -5.24 9.79
CA THR A 21 -3.88 -3.99 10.55
C THR A 21 -4.58 -4.09 11.90
N GLU A 22 -3.86 -3.69 12.95
CA GLU A 22 -4.39 -3.46 14.29
C GLU A 22 -4.50 -1.96 14.55
N PHE A 23 -5.56 -1.52 15.22
CA PHE A 23 -5.77 -0.11 15.57
C PHE A 23 -6.76 0.01 16.72
N THR A 24 -6.74 1.15 17.41
CA THR A 24 -7.69 1.50 18.46
C THR A 24 -8.67 2.54 17.94
N VAL A 25 -9.96 2.30 18.01
CA VAL A 25 -10.98 3.32 17.73
C VAL A 25 -11.33 4.02 19.02
N VAL A 26 -11.37 5.36 18.97
CA VAL A 26 -11.83 6.22 20.07
C VAL A 26 -13.06 6.99 19.59
N THR A 27 -14.14 6.94 20.38
CA THR A 27 -15.37 7.68 20.10
C THR A 27 -15.28 9.13 20.58
N PRO A 28 -16.20 10.02 20.14
CA PRO A 28 -16.30 11.39 20.67
C PRO A 28 -16.50 11.47 22.19
N ASP A 29 -17.14 10.45 22.77
CA ASP A 29 -17.45 10.38 24.19
C ASP A 29 -16.32 9.72 25.01
N GLY A 30 -15.20 9.38 24.37
CA GLY A 30 -14.01 8.83 25.00
C GLY A 30 -14.04 7.31 25.21
N GLU A 31 -15.06 6.61 24.75
CA GLU A 31 -15.05 5.15 24.71
C GLU A 31 -13.98 4.68 23.71
N SER A 32 -13.26 3.59 24.03
CA SER A 32 -12.23 3.07 23.14
C SER A 32 -12.25 1.55 23.09
N GLU A 33 -11.96 1.00 21.90
CA GLU A 33 -11.86 -0.45 21.69
C GLU A 33 -10.77 -0.74 20.63
N ARG A 34 -10.06 -1.87 20.82
CA ARG A 34 -9.03 -2.35 19.91
C ARG A 34 -9.63 -3.26 18.85
N PHE A 35 -9.29 -2.97 17.61
CA PHE A 35 -9.71 -3.71 16.42
C PHE A 35 -8.53 -4.35 15.71
N GLN A 36 -8.82 -5.44 15.03
CA GLN A 36 -7.92 -6.10 14.09
C GLN A 36 -8.71 -6.40 12.81
N MET A 37 -8.14 -6.10 11.65
CA MET A 37 -8.71 -6.41 10.34
C MET A 37 -7.64 -7.02 9.43
N ARG A 38 -8.08 -7.73 8.38
CA ARG A 38 -7.17 -8.29 7.36
C ARG A 38 -6.70 -7.27 6.32
N LEU A 39 -7.40 -6.14 6.21
CA LEU A 39 -7.04 -5.07 5.31
C LEU A 39 -5.78 -4.35 5.78
N ILE A 40 -4.95 -3.89 4.85
CA ILE A 40 -3.75 -3.09 5.13
C ILE A 40 -3.89 -1.69 4.54
N GLY A 41 -3.14 -0.74 5.10
CA GLY A 41 -3.10 0.66 4.64
C GLY A 41 -4.00 1.61 5.43
N ALA A 42 -3.51 2.83 5.63
CA ALA A 42 -4.19 3.86 6.42
C ALA A 42 -5.58 4.21 5.85
N HIS A 43 -5.72 4.25 4.51
CA HIS A 43 -7.01 4.51 3.86
C HIS A 43 -8.08 3.47 4.23
N ASN A 44 -7.72 2.20 4.40
CA ASN A 44 -8.63 1.15 4.83
C ASN A 44 -9.02 1.31 6.31
N VAL A 45 -8.10 1.77 7.16
CA VAL A 45 -8.42 2.12 8.56
C VAL A 45 -9.49 3.20 8.61
N ILE A 46 -9.32 4.28 7.83
CA ILE A 46 -10.29 5.38 7.76
C ILE A 46 -11.67 4.87 7.32
N ASN A 47 -11.72 4.05 6.28
CA ASN A 47 -12.98 3.47 5.76
C ASN A 47 -13.68 2.61 6.82
N VAL A 48 -12.92 1.76 7.52
CA VAL A 48 -13.46 0.89 8.56
C VAL A 48 -13.89 1.68 9.79
N VAL A 49 -13.16 2.71 10.20
CA VAL A 49 -13.58 3.63 11.28
C VAL A 49 -14.90 4.32 10.93
N GLY A 50 -15.07 4.73 9.67
CA GLY A 50 -16.34 5.28 9.18
C GLY A 50 -17.50 4.28 9.31
N ALA A 51 -17.29 3.03 8.92
CA ALA A 51 -18.30 1.97 9.06
C ALA A 51 -18.61 1.66 10.52
N ILE A 52 -17.59 1.59 11.40
CA ILE A 52 -17.74 1.42 12.84
C ILE A 52 -18.58 2.57 13.42
N ALA A 53 -18.28 3.82 13.04
CA ALA A 53 -19.01 4.99 13.52
C ALA A 53 -20.50 4.93 13.17
N VAL A 54 -20.85 4.51 11.95
CA VAL A 54 -22.24 4.32 11.53
C VAL A 54 -22.92 3.22 12.36
N ALA A 55 -22.32 2.03 12.45
CA ALA A 55 -22.87 0.90 13.18
C ALA A 55 -23.04 1.21 14.68
N HIS A 56 -22.08 1.90 15.30
CA HIS A 56 -22.15 2.32 16.68
C HIS A 56 -23.30 3.34 16.91
N LYS A 57 -23.47 4.31 16.00
CA LYS A 57 -24.61 5.24 16.05
C LYS A 57 -25.97 4.57 15.84
N MET A 58 -25.98 3.42 15.16
CA MET A 58 -27.19 2.58 15.00
C MET A 58 -27.46 1.67 16.23
N GLY A 59 -26.65 1.75 17.28
CA GLY A 59 -26.87 1.07 18.57
C GLY A 59 -26.04 -0.18 18.82
N MET A 60 -25.10 -0.54 17.95
CA MET A 60 -24.14 -1.61 18.24
C MET A 60 -23.05 -1.09 19.17
N THR A 61 -22.60 -1.89 20.12
CA THR A 61 -21.42 -1.56 20.94
C THR A 61 -20.13 -1.74 20.14
N LEU A 62 -19.06 -1.01 20.51
CA LEU A 62 -17.74 -1.21 19.90
C LEU A 62 -17.26 -2.66 20.03
N GLN A 63 -17.56 -3.30 21.16
CA GLN A 63 -17.17 -4.69 21.42
C GLN A 63 -17.86 -5.68 20.46
N GLU A 64 -19.14 -5.50 20.15
CA GLU A 64 -19.88 -6.32 19.19
C GLU A 64 -19.30 -6.19 17.77
N LEU A 65 -18.71 -5.04 17.43
CA LEU A 65 -18.13 -4.76 16.11
C LEU A 65 -16.76 -5.43 15.87
N ARG A 66 -16.09 -5.96 16.91
CA ARG A 66 -14.78 -6.60 16.76
C ARG A 66 -14.79 -7.78 15.79
N ILE A 67 -15.78 -8.65 15.92
CA ILE A 67 -15.88 -9.86 15.06
C ILE A 67 -16.22 -9.50 13.61
N PRO A 68 -17.25 -8.67 13.32
CA PRO A 68 -17.51 -8.21 11.96
C PRO A 68 -16.29 -7.57 11.31
N VAL A 69 -15.59 -6.65 11.98
CA VAL A 69 -14.39 -5.98 11.46
C VAL A 69 -13.28 -6.98 11.14
N ARG A 70 -13.03 -7.95 12.01
CA ARG A 70 -12.01 -8.99 11.77
C ARG A 70 -12.32 -9.88 10.57
N ARG A 71 -13.59 -9.98 10.18
CA ARG A 71 -14.08 -10.81 9.06
C ARG A 71 -14.09 -10.07 7.72
N ILE A 72 -13.79 -8.77 7.70
CA ILE A 72 -13.68 -8.02 6.44
C ILE A 72 -12.55 -8.63 5.63
N GLU A 73 -12.84 -8.98 4.39
CA GLU A 73 -11.87 -9.52 3.45
C GLU A 73 -11.42 -8.45 2.46
N PRO A 74 -10.16 -8.46 2.01
CA PRO A 74 -9.70 -7.56 0.98
C PRO A 74 -10.42 -7.84 -0.35
N VAL A 75 -10.70 -6.78 -1.09
CA VAL A 75 -11.13 -6.90 -2.47
C VAL A 75 -9.94 -7.40 -3.30
N PRO A 76 -10.11 -8.35 -4.23
CA PRO A 76 -9.05 -8.81 -5.10
C PRO A 76 -8.32 -7.64 -5.79
N HIS A 77 -7.00 -7.71 -5.88
CA HIS A 77 -6.14 -6.69 -6.48
C HIS A 77 -6.22 -5.29 -5.82
N ARG A 78 -6.64 -5.23 -4.55
CA ARG A 78 -6.64 -3.98 -3.76
C ARG A 78 -5.94 -4.20 -2.44
N MET A 79 -4.63 -3.95 -2.44
CA MET A 79 -3.74 -4.19 -1.30
C MET A 79 -3.93 -5.61 -0.70
N GLN A 80 -4.19 -6.59 -1.57
CA GLN A 80 -4.39 -7.98 -1.16
C GLN A 80 -3.05 -8.66 -0.88
N MET A 81 -2.85 -9.15 0.32
CA MET A 81 -1.63 -9.89 0.66
C MET A 81 -1.76 -11.37 0.28
N ARG A 82 -0.70 -11.91 -0.33
CA ARG A 82 -0.54 -13.33 -0.67
C ARG A 82 0.83 -13.80 -0.19
N GLU A 83 0.83 -14.72 0.78
CA GLU A 83 2.05 -15.23 1.39
C GLU A 83 2.60 -16.44 0.64
N HIS A 84 3.90 -16.43 0.37
CA HIS A 84 4.66 -17.50 -0.28
C HIS A 84 5.99 -17.74 0.48
N GLY A 85 5.92 -18.40 1.63
CA GLY A 85 7.09 -18.65 2.48
C GLY A 85 7.70 -17.35 3.03
N LEU A 86 8.93 -17.02 2.62
CA LEU A 86 9.61 -15.78 3.02
C LEU A 86 9.32 -14.58 2.09
N VAL A 87 8.29 -14.68 1.27
CA VAL A 87 7.87 -13.62 0.34
C VAL A 87 6.38 -13.37 0.55
N THR A 88 6.00 -12.11 0.73
CA THR A 88 4.60 -11.66 0.67
C THR A 88 4.43 -10.76 -0.54
N ILE A 89 3.53 -11.12 -1.43
CA ILE A 89 3.08 -10.25 -2.52
C ILE A 89 1.93 -9.39 -1.98
N ILE A 90 2.04 -8.09 -2.15
CA ILE A 90 0.98 -7.11 -1.92
C ILE A 90 0.44 -6.74 -3.30
N ASP A 91 -0.72 -7.28 -3.62
CA ASP A 91 -1.35 -7.13 -4.92
C ASP A 91 -2.29 -5.92 -4.90
N ASP A 92 -1.85 -4.81 -5.51
CA ASP A 92 -2.61 -3.56 -5.71
C ASP A 92 -2.72 -3.23 -7.21
N ALA A 93 -2.86 -4.27 -8.02
CA ALA A 93 -2.81 -4.22 -9.48
C ALA A 93 -4.18 -3.97 -10.15
N TYR A 94 -5.13 -3.31 -9.48
CA TYR A 94 -6.45 -3.04 -10.09
C TYR A 94 -6.45 -1.76 -10.92
N ASN A 95 -5.99 -0.67 -10.35
CA ASN A 95 -5.90 0.65 -10.97
C ASN A 95 -5.09 1.58 -10.06
N SER A 96 -4.37 2.52 -10.64
CA SER A 96 -3.55 3.46 -9.90
C SER A 96 -3.96 4.91 -10.13
N ASN A 97 -3.73 5.73 -9.12
CA ASN A 97 -3.87 7.18 -9.18
C ASN A 97 -2.86 7.83 -8.21
N PRO A 98 -2.55 9.12 -8.34
CA PRO A 98 -1.48 9.76 -7.56
C PRO A 98 -1.61 9.66 -6.03
N VAL A 99 -2.84 9.59 -5.51
CA VAL A 99 -3.09 9.45 -4.07
C VAL A 99 -2.93 7.99 -3.64
N GLY A 100 -3.49 7.06 -4.44
CA GLY A 100 -3.42 5.63 -4.19
C GLY A 100 -2.00 5.08 -4.26
N SER A 101 -1.25 5.43 -5.32
CA SER A 101 0.13 4.97 -5.50
C SER A 101 1.07 5.42 -4.37
N ARG A 102 0.89 6.67 -3.90
CA ARG A 102 1.59 7.16 -2.72
C ARG A 102 1.23 6.35 -1.47
N ALA A 103 -0.07 6.17 -1.20
CA ALA A 103 -0.54 5.40 -0.05
C ALA A 103 -0.07 3.93 -0.09
N ALA A 104 0.07 3.34 -1.28
CA ALA A 104 0.57 1.98 -1.47
C ALA A 104 2.05 1.85 -1.04
N VAL A 105 2.94 2.75 -1.51
CA VAL A 105 4.36 2.70 -1.11
C VAL A 105 4.56 3.10 0.35
N GLU A 106 3.78 4.05 0.89
CA GLU A 106 3.79 4.38 2.32
C GLU A 106 3.33 3.18 3.17
N THR A 107 2.37 2.40 2.70
CA THR A 107 1.97 1.15 3.36
C THR A 107 3.08 0.10 3.28
N LEU A 108 3.75 -0.06 2.13
CA LEU A 108 4.90 -0.95 1.98
C LEU A 108 6.02 -0.59 2.97
N ALA A 109 6.25 0.71 3.22
CA ALA A 109 7.25 1.18 4.17
C ALA A 109 7.00 0.78 5.63
N MET A 110 5.75 0.38 5.97
CA MET A 110 5.39 -0.06 7.33
C MET A 110 5.85 -1.50 7.64
N PHE A 111 6.27 -2.26 6.65
CA PHE A 111 6.73 -3.64 6.85
C PHE A 111 8.22 -3.68 7.19
N ASP A 112 8.57 -4.56 8.12
CA ASP A 112 9.97 -4.84 8.50
C ASP A 112 10.51 -5.98 7.63
N GLY A 113 11.33 -5.62 6.64
CA GLY A 113 11.91 -6.54 5.67
C GLY A 113 12.40 -5.85 4.41
N ILE A 114 12.68 -6.64 3.35
CA ILE A 114 13.11 -6.12 2.05
C ILE A 114 11.86 -5.68 1.27
N ARG A 115 11.75 -4.40 1.01
CA ARG A 115 10.61 -3.74 0.36
C ARG A 115 10.90 -3.51 -1.11
N ILE A 116 10.10 -4.16 -1.96
CA ILE A 116 10.30 -4.18 -3.41
C ILE A 116 9.04 -3.64 -4.06
N LEU A 117 9.16 -2.58 -4.85
CA LEU A 117 8.10 -2.08 -5.71
C LEU A 117 8.26 -2.64 -7.11
N ILE A 118 7.18 -3.13 -7.72
CA ILE A 118 7.09 -3.46 -9.15
C ILE A 118 5.92 -2.66 -9.71
N THR A 119 6.16 -1.81 -10.73
CA THR A 119 5.12 -0.96 -11.31
C THR A 119 5.39 -0.62 -12.78
N PRO A 120 4.35 -0.51 -13.63
CA PRO A 120 4.45 0.07 -14.98
C PRO A 120 4.29 1.59 -14.95
N GLY A 121 4.04 2.17 -13.78
CA GLY A 121 3.66 3.56 -13.62
C GLY A 121 2.16 3.80 -13.77
N MET A 122 1.76 5.04 -13.60
CA MET A 122 0.38 5.47 -13.76
C MET A 122 0.14 5.94 -15.21
N VAL A 123 -1.02 5.59 -15.75
CA VAL A 123 -1.49 5.98 -17.08
C VAL A 123 -2.79 6.77 -16.98
N GLU A 124 -3.28 7.31 -18.10
CA GLU A 124 -4.57 8.03 -18.18
C GLU A 124 -4.63 9.33 -17.35
N LEU A 125 -3.48 9.94 -17.05
CA LEU A 125 -3.39 11.20 -16.30
C LEU A 125 -3.26 12.44 -17.21
N GLY A 126 -3.39 12.26 -18.53
CA GLY A 126 -3.29 13.33 -19.51
C GLY A 126 -1.94 14.05 -19.45
N ASP A 127 -1.95 15.38 -19.62
CA ASP A 127 -0.72 16.20 -19.65
C ASP A 127 0.09 16.17 -18.35
N LYS A 128 -0.47 15.65 -17.27
CA LYS A 128 0.18 15.55 -15.95
C LYS A 128 0.79 14.18 -15.65
N GLU A 129 0.73 13.25 -16.59
CA GLU A 129 1.20 11.87 -16.38
C GLU A 129 2.68 11.83 -15.98
N ALA A 130 3.53 12.54 -16.72
CA ALA A 130 4.95 12.62 -16.40
C ALA A 130 5.22 13.25 -15.02
N GLU A 131 4.52 14.35 -14.69
CA GLU A 131 4.66 15.03 -13.39
C GLU A 131 4.28 14.11 -12.23
N TYR A 132 3.16 13.39 -12.33
CA TYR A 132 2.70 12.52 -11.26
C TYR A 132 3.55 11.26 -11.13
N ASN A 133 4.00 10.67 -12.24
CA ASN A 133 4.94 9.56 -12.23
C ASN A 133 6.28 9.95 -11.63
N HIS A 134 6.80 11.13 -11.93
CA HIS A 134 8.01 11.66 -11.31
C HIS A 134 7.85 11.81 -9.79
N LYS A 135 6.74 12.41 -9.32
CA LYS A 135 6.43 12.51 -7.89
C LYS A 135 6.31 11.14 -7.22
N PHE A 136 5.71 10.18 -7.91
CA PHE A 136 5.61 8.81 -7.43
C PHE A 136 7.00 8.18 -7.24
N GLY A 137 7.92 8.41 -8.20
CA GLY A 137 9.33 8.01 -8.06
C GLY A 137 9.99 8.56 -6.80
N ASN A 138 9.74 9.84 -6.49
CA ASN A 138 10.24 10.46 -5.26
C ASN A 138 9.73 9.76 -4.00
N TYR A 139 8.43 9.43 -3.92
CA TYR A 139 7.85 8.70 -2.77
C TYR A 139 8.38 7.27 -2.68
N ALA A 140 8.51 6.59 -3.81
CA ALA A 140 9.03 5.22 -3.86
C ALA A 140 10.49 5.14 -3.37
N ALA A 141 11.32 6.12 -3.70
CA ALA A 141 12.70 6.19 -3.24
C ALA A 141 12.83 6.29 -1.72
N ASP A 142 11.90 6.98 -1.06
CA ASP A 142 11.88 7.10 0.41
C ASP A 142 11.34 5.84 1.11
N CYS A 143 10.58 4.98 0.39
CA CYS A 143 9.83 3.87 0.97
C CYS A 143 10.40 2.48 0.65
N CYS A 144 11.12 2.32 -0.45
CA CYS A 144 11.50 1.02 -1.02
C CYS A 144 13.01 0.75 -0.90
N ASP A 145 13.38 -0.53 -0.87
CA ASP A 145 14.77 -0.99 -0.94
C ASP A 145 15.17 -1.34 -2.38
N TYR A 146 14.19 -1.73 -3.21
CA TYR A 146 14.32 -1.98 -4.64
C TYR A 146 13.10 -1.44 -5.40
N ILE A 147 13.33 -0.88 -6.58
CA ILE A 147 12.30 -0.37 -7.49
C ILE A 147 12.51 -1.01 -8.85
N LEU A 148 11.53 -1.81 -9.26
CA LEU A 148 11.56 -2.58 -10.51
C LEU A 148 10.46 -2.03 -11.42
N LEU A 149 10.87 -1.33 -12.45
CA LEU A 149 9.98 -0.65 -13.39
C LEU A 149 9.69 -1.57 -14.58
N VAL A 150 8.44 -1.62 -15.04
CA VAL A 150 8.04 -2.45 -16.17
C VAL A 150 7.61 -1.59 -17.34
N GLY A 151 8.27 -1.74 -18.49
CA GLY A 151 8.08 -0.88 -19.65
C GLY A 151 8.82 0.45 -19.52
N ARG A 152 9.55 0.84 -20.58
CA ARG A 152 10.44 2.01 -20.52
C ARG A 152 9.71 3.35 -20.64
N ARG A 153 8.68 3.41 -21.47
CA ARG A 153 8.07 4.68 -21.91
C ARG A 153 7.41 5.44 -20.76
N HIS A 154 6.58 4.77 -19.97
CA HIS A 154 5.78 5.40 -18.89
C HIS A 154 6.55 5.45 -17.58
N THR A 155 7.61 4.67 -17.43
CA THR A 155 8.39 4.57 -16.20
C THR A 155 9.62 5.49 -16.15
N GLU A 156 10.02 6.10 -17.28
CA GLU A 156 11.17 7.03 -17.28
C GLU A 156 10.99 8.20 -16.31
N PRO A 157 9.82 8.89 -16.21
CA PRO A 157 9.63 9.92 -15.21
C PRO A 157 9.73 9.40 -13.77
N ILE A 158 9.30 8.14 -13.51
CA ILE A 158 9.46 7.52 -12.17
C ILE A 158 10.95 7.35 -11.88
N ARG A 159 11.71 6.81 -12.83
CA ARG A 159 13.15 6.61 -12.70
C ARG A 159 13.88 7.92 -12.44
N GLU A 160 13.53 8.99 -13.17
CA GLU A 160 14.08 10.32 -12.94
C GLU A 160 13.82 10.79 -11.49
N GLY A 161 12.59 10.69 -11.00
CA GLY A 161 12.24 11.05 -9.64
C GLY A 161 12.95 10.21 -8.58
N VAL A 162 13.13 8.91 -8.83
CA VAL A 162 13.89 8.00 -7.95
C VAL A 162 15.36 8.43 -7.85
N LEU A 163 16.01 8.70 -8.99
CA LEU A 163 17.43 9.07 -9.03
C LEU A 163 17.69 10.48 -8.50
N GLU A 164 16.77 11.41 -8.66
CA GLU A 164 16.83 12.76 -8.07
C GLU A 164 16.95 12.71 -6.54
N LYS A 165 16.34 11.70 -5.90
CA LYS A 165 16.45 11.45 -4.45
C LYS A 165 17.79 10.81 -4.05
N GLY A 166 18.68 10.51 -4.99
CA GLY A 166 19.96 9.84 -4.70
C GLY A 166 19.80 8.35 -4.42
N PHE A 167 18.69 7.73 -4.86
CA PHE A 167 18.49 6.29 -4.72
C PHE A 167 19.54 5.52 -5.55
N PRO A 168 20.08 4.38 -5.06
CA PRO A 168 21.10 3.60 -5.78
C PRO A 168 20.57 3.11 -7.14
N GLU A 169 21.26 3.49 -8.24
CA GLU A 169 20.83 3.16 -9.60
C GLU A 169 20.77 1.65 -9.83
N GLU A 170 21.68 0.88 -9.21
CA GLU A 170 21.71 -0.59 -9.27
C GLU A 170 20.51 -1.27 -8.59
N LYS A 171 19.69 -0.51 -7.88
CA LYS A 171 18.45 -0.97 -7.24
C LYS A 171 17.17 -0.43 -7.89
N CYS A 172 17.33 0.44 -8.90
CA CYS A 172 16.23 0.95 -9.74
C CYS A 172 16.39 0.41 -11.15
N LEU A 173 15.73 -0.71 -11.45
CA LEU A 173 15.93 -1.46 -12.68
C LEU A 173 14.68 -1.39 -13.55
N VAL A 174 14.89 -1.44 -14.88
CA VAL A 174 13.81 -1.43 -15.86
C VAL A 174 13.78 -2.77 -16.59
N PHE A 175 12.60 -3.37 -16.67
CA PHE A 175 12.32 -4.64 -17.33
C PHE A 175 11.31 -4.44 -18.45
N ASP A 176 11.39 -5.27 -19.48
CA ASP A 176 10.42 -5.22 -20.58
C ASP A 176 9.13 -5.98 -20.23
N LYS A 177 9.20 -6.94 -19.28
CA LYS A 177 8.08 -7.81 -18.89
C LYS A 177 7.95 -7.95 -17.37
N LEU A 178 6.71 -8.09 -16.91
CA LEU A 178 6.40 -8.33 -15.49
C LEU A 178 7.08 -9.58 -14.94
N GLU A 179 7.05 -10.68 -15.69
CA GLU A 179 7.60 -11.96 -15.25
C GLU A 179 9.11 -11.87 -14.97
N GLU A 180 9.82 -11.05 -15.74
CA GLU A 180 11.26 -10.81 -15.54
C GLU A 180 11.49 -10.02 -14.24
N ALA A 181 10.72 -8.96 -14.00
CA ALA A 181 10.79 -8.16 -12.79
C ALA A 181 10.43 -9.00 -11.55
N VAL A 182 9.37 -9.80 -11.62
CA VAL A 182 8.96 -10.71 -10.53
C VAL A 182 10.05 -11.74 -10.27
N SER A 183 10.59 -12.39 -11.33
CA SER A 183 11.68 -13.38 -11.19
C SER A 183 12.91 -12.76 -10.54
N TYR A 184 13.26 -11.53 -10.93
CA TYR A 184 14.36 -10.78 -10.32
C TYR A 184 14.10 -10.49 -8.84
N ALA A 185 12.89 -10.04 -8.48
CA ALA A 185 12.49 -9.76 -7.10
C ALA A 185 12.64 -11.00 -6.20
N TYR A 186 12.23 -12.16 -6.69
CA TYR A 186 12.42 -13.42 -5.97
C TYR A 186 13.91 -13.78 -5.80
N ALA A 187 14.75 -13.47 -6.79
CA ALA A 187 16.19 -13.78 -6.80
C ALA A 187 17.03 -12.80 -5.96
N ILE A 188 16.52 -11.64 -5.56
CA ILE A 188 17.23 -10.68 -4.69
C ILE A 188 17.70 -11.40 -3.43
N LYS A 189 19.01 -11.33 -3.20
CA LYS A 189 19.64 -11.94 -2.01
C LYS A 189 19.55 -10.97 -0.83
N GLY A 190 19.20 -11.48 0.34
CA GLY A 190 19.13 -10.71 1.58
C GLY A 190 18.64 -11.59 2.72
N GLN A 191 18.90 -11.17 3.95
CA GLN A 191 18.31 -11.80 5.13
C GLN A 191 16.99 -11.12 5.46
N GLY A 192 15.97 -11.90 5.77
CA GLY A 192 14.67 -11.41 6.17
C GLY A 192 13.55 -11.70 5.16
N HIS A 193 12.36 -11.26 5.52
CA HIS A 193 11.16 -11.41 4.72
C HIS A 193 11.15 -10.39 3.58
N LYS A 194 10.64 -10.77 2.41
CA LYS A 194 10.47 -9.87 1.27
C LYS A 194 9.01 -9.48 1.12
N TYR A 195 8.77 -8.20 0.92
CA TYR A 195 7.47 -7.64 0.59
C TYR A 195 7.53 -7.07 -0.82
N ILE A 196 6.75 -7.64 -1.74
CA ILE A 196 6.70 -7.23 -3.13
C ILE A 196 5.35 -6.57 -3.38
N LEU A 197 5.35 -5.26 -3.59
CA LEU A 197 4.17 -4.51 -3.99
C LEU A 197 4.07 -4.54 -5.53
N LEU A 198 2.97 -5.10 -6.03
CA LEU A 198 2.55 -4.95 -7.43
C LEU A 198 1.58 -3.76 -7.48
N GLU A 199 2.03 -2.64 -7.99
CA GLU A 199 1.26 -1.40 -8.03
C GLU A 199 0.89 -1.08 -9.48
N ASN A 200 -0.40 -0.88 -9.71
CA ASN A 200 -1.09 -0.72 -10.98
C ASN A 200 -1.19 -2.00 -11.84
N ASP A 201 -2.18 -2.01 -12.73
CA ASP A 201 -2.43 -3.11 -13.65
C ASP A 201 -1.38 -3.12 -14.77
N LEU A 202 -0.81 -4.29 -14.96
CA LEU A 202 0.11 -4.58 -16.06
C LEU A 202 -0.70 -5.26 -17.16
N THR A 203 -1.50 -4.49 -17.88
CA THR A 203 -2.19 -5.01 -19.05
C THR A 203 -1.18 -5.35 -20.15
N ASP A 204 -1.38 -6.49 -20.84
CA ASP A 204 -0.54 -6.98 -21.96
C ASP A 204 -0.50 -6.02 -23.18
N ASN A 205 -1.04 -4.80 -23.06
CA ASN A 205 -1.31 -3.87 -24.15
C ASN A 205 -0.56 -2.52 -24.08
N TYR A 206 0.49 -2.38 -23.27
CA TYR A 206 1.31 -1.16 -23.26
C TYR A 206 2.73 -1.37 -23.75
#